data_17a55e3262f2cd6d05f2cae726e1710f
#
_entry.id   17a55e3262f2cd6d05f2cae726e1710f
#
_cell.length_a   1.000
_cell.length_b   1.000
_cell.length_c   1.000
_cell.angle_alpha   90.00
_cell.angle_beta   90.00
_cell.angle_gamma   90.00
#
_symmetry.space_group_name_H-M   'P 1'
#
loop_
_entity.id
_entity.type
_entity.pdbx_description
1 polymer ?
#
loop_
_entity_poly.entity_id
_entity_poly.type
_entity_poly.pdbx_seq_one_letter_code
_entity_poly.pdbx_strand_id
1 'polypeptide(L)'
;MITLQNTVRRIALACSAALVIAQPFAQAHAQAFPSKPITFVVPFPAGNASDVAARALGEELARKLGQPVVVENKTGATGTIGASFVAKSAPDGHTLLMTSTSFAISTALVANLPYRPLQDLEPVAQVGGSGGMLLVVAPDFPAKTLAEFIELARRNAGKYNYAHVGRGTIQHLTMEVFLSMTGLQIQPVAYKGSVQAITDIISGQIQVMFDSPSSAAPFVDNGKVRALTSAADARSVRLPSVPAVPESGIAELRDFRVGGWVGMLAPARTPEPVVKRLNEELVAIMNAPAMKERLLKAGLEVVPPHSPEQFAKFLQTDMARWQAAATAAKIPKE
;
A
#
# COMPACT_ATOMS: atom_id res chain seq x y z
N MET A 1 64.53 -55.92 -7.55
CA MET A 1 64.13 -54.85 -6.59
C MET A 1 63.32 -53.73 -7.23
N ILE A 2 63.30 -53.52 -8.53
CA ILE A 2 62.58 -52.41 -9.22
C ILE A 2 61.06 -52.62 -9.36
N THR A 3 60.55 -53.84 -9.38
CA THR A 3 59.17 -54.22 -9.56
C THR A 3 58.28 -53.96 -8.32
N LEU A 4 58.82 -54.09 -7.14
CA LEU A 4 58.10 -53.93 -5.86
C LEU A 4 57.80 -52.45 -5.57
N GLN A 5 58.73 -51.56 -5.91
CA GLN A 5 58.53 -50.09 -5.72
C GLN A 5 57.46 -49.50 -6.59
N ASN A 6 57.36 -50.02 -7.82
CA ASN A 6 56.30 -49.53 -8.76
C ASN A 6 54.89 -50.00 -8.36
N THR A 7 54.72 -51.12 -7.74
CA THR A 7 53.45 -51.66 -7.25
C THR A 7 52.98 -50.87 -6.03
N VAL A 8 53.83 -50.57 -5.08
CA VAL A 8 53.57 -49.81 -3.88
C VAL A 8 53.13 -48.34 -4.27
N ARG A 9 53.81 -47.73 -5.26
CA ARG A 9 53.54 -46.41 -5.75
C ARG A 9 52.19 -46.33 -6.46
N ARG A 10 51.79 -47.39 -7.19
CA ARG A 10 50.45 -47.45 -7.86
C ARG A 10 49.34 -47.66 -6.83
N ILE A 11 49.52 -48.43 -5.79
CA ILE A 11 48.54 -48.63 -4.72
C ILE A 11 48.39 -47.33 -3.90
N ALA A 12 49.46 -46.63 -3.59
CA ALA A 12 49.40 -45.34 -2.89
C ALA A 12 48.69 -44.25 -3.70
N LEU A 13 48.89 -44.21 -5.03
CA LEU A 13 48.16 -43.28 -5.94
C LEU A 13 46.68 -43.64 -6.08
N ALA A 14 46.34 -44.94 -6.07
CA ALA A 14 44.95 -45.39 -6.12
C ALA A 14 44.19 -45.09 -4.82
N CYS A 15 44.83 -45.24 -3.67
CA CYS A 15 44.23 -44.86 -2.37
C CYS A 15 44.07 -43.34 -2.20
N SER A 16 45.02 -42.54 -2.73
CA SER A 16 44.90 -41.08 -2.70
C SER A 16 43.76 -40.55 -3.62
N ALA A 17 43.52 -41.21 -4.77
CA ALA A 17 42.41 -40.85 -5.67
C ALA A 17 41.03 -41.24 -5.08
N ALA A 18 40.94 -42.32 -4.31
CA ALA A 18 39.71 -42.74 -3.66
C ALA A 18 39.27 -41.82 -2.49
N LEU A 19 40.23 -41.16 -1.82
CA LEU A 19 39.97 -40.24 -0.70
C LEU A 19 39.41 -38.89 -1.15
N VAL A 20 39.62 -38.49 -2.42
CA VAL A 20 39.11 -37.21 -2.98
C VAL A 20 37.63 -37.29 -3.40
N ILE A 21 37.12 -38.52 -3.61
CA ILE A 21 35.72 -38.73 -4.08
C ILE A 21 34.71 -38.82 -2.91
N ALA A 22 35.19 -38.96 -1.66
CA ALA A 22 34.34 -39.02 -0.47
C ALA A 22 34.19 -37.66 0.22
N GLN A 23 34.07 -36.56 -0.53
CA GLN A 23 33.49 -35.34 0.03
C GLN A 23 32.00 -35.62 0.20
N PRO A 24 31.45 -35.63 1.43
CA PRO A 24 30.00 -35.62 1.56
C PRO A 24 29.55 -34.36 0.84
N PHE A 25 28.73 -34.51 -0.17
CA PHE A 25 27.86 -33.43 -0.60
C PHE A 25 27.12 -33.03 0.67
N ALA A 26 27.59 -31.98 1.36
CA ALA A 26 26.85 -31.29 2.35
C ALA A 26 25.61 -30.82 1.56
N GLN A 27 24.55 -31.63 1.61
CA GLN A 27 23.24 -31.15 1.22
C GLN A 27 23.07 -29.89 2.07
N ALA A 28 23.24 -28.74 1.44
CA ALA A 28 22.76 -27.49 1.99
C ALA A 28 21.26 -27.73 2.16
N HIS A 29 20.87 -28.24 3.33
CA HIS A 29 19.50 -28.19 3.76
C HIS A 29 19.18 -26.71 3.72
N ALA A 30 18.47 -26.29 2.67
CA ALA A 30 17.86 -24.96 2.65
C ALA A 30 17.10 -24.87 3.97
N GLN A 31 17.61 -24.05 4.89
CA GLN A 31 17.00 -23.89 6.22
C GLN A 31 15.53 -23.61 5.97
N ALA A 32 14.65 -24.46 6.54
CA ALA A 32 13.22 -24.32 6.35
C ALA A 32 12.81 -22.91 6.76
N PHE A 33 12.23 -22.15 5.83
CA PHE A 33 11.71 -20.82 6.13
C PHE A 33 10.43 -20.91 6.98
N PRO A 34 10.30 -20.09 8.03
CA PRO A 34 11.29 -19.19 8.63
C PRO A 34 12.21 -19.89 9.64
N SER A 35 13.49 -19.55 9.63
CA SER A 35 14.49 -20.10 10.55
C SER A 35 14.84 -19.19 11.75
N LYS A 36 14.32 -17.95 11.75
CA LYS A 36 14.54 -16.89 12.75
C LYS A 36 13.34 -15.95 12.78
N PRO A 37 13.24 -15.03 13.75
CA PRO A 37 12.17 -14.03 13.80
C PRO A 37 12.03 -13.25 12.49
N ILE A 38 10.79 -12.92 12.13
CA ILE A 38 10.43 -12.08 10.98
C ILE A 38 10.22 -10.65 11.46
N THR A 39 10.75 -9.66 10.76
CA THR A 39 10.55 -8.24 11.04
C THR A 39 9.63 -7.63 10.00
N PHE A 40 8.52 -7.04 10.44
CA PHE A 40 7.66 -6.19 9.61
C PHE A 40 8.05 -4.74 9.83
N VAL A 41 8.67 -4.13 8.83
CA VAL A 41 9.01 -2.71 8.83
C VAL A 41 7.80 -1.91 8.35
N VAL A 42 7.29 -1.03 9.20
CA VAL A 42 6.21 -0.10 8.91
C VAL A 42 6.80 1.31 8.78
N PRO A 43 6.76 1.95 7.59
CA PRO A 43 7.39 3.25 7.38
C PRO A 43 6.56 4.44 7.90
N PHE A 44 5.66 4.20 8.82
CA PHE A 44 4.72 5.18 9.38
C PHE A 44 4.68 5.10 10.90
N PRO A 45 4.17 6.18 11.58
CA PRO A 45 3.96 6.15 13.03
C PRO A 45 3.07 5.00 13.48
N ALA A 46 3.32 4.52 14.69
CA ALA A 46 2.49 3.51 15.33
C ALA A 46 1.02 3.98 15.43
N GLY A 47 0.09 3.03 15.28
CA GLY A 47 -1.36 3.27 15.36
C GLY A 47 -2.01 3.70 14.04
N ASN A 48 -1.26 3.89 12.95
CA ASN A 48 -1.89 4.06 11.63
C ASN A 48 -2.41 2.70 11.08
N ALA A 49 -3.20 2.74 10.00
CA ALA A 49 -3.82 1.55 9.42
C ALA A 49 -2.80 0.47 9.04
N SER A 50 -1.63 0.84 8.50
CA SER A 50 -0.56 -0.12 8.14
C SER A 50 0.07 -0.75 9.39
N ASP A 51 0.27 0.00 10.48
CA ASP A 51 0.81 -0.52 11.73
C ASP A 51 -0.18 -1.46 12.41
N VAL A 52 -1.46 -1.08 12.48
CA VAL A 52 -2.53 -1.92 13.04
C VAL A 52 -2.64 -3.23 12.25
N ALA A 53 -2.61 -3.16 10.91
CA ALA A 53 -2.62 -4.34 10.05
C ALA A 53 -1.37 -5.21 10.26
N ALA A 54 -0.18 -4.60 10.32
CA ALA A 54 1.08 -5.32 10.54
C ALA A 54 1.06 -6.11 11.86
N ARG A 55 0.60 -5.49 12.96
CA ARG A 55 0.49 -6.17 14.26
C ARG A 55 -0.55 -7.28 14.24
N ALA A 56 -1.72 -7.02 13.63
CA ALA A 56 -2.79 -8.00 13.53
C ALA A 56 -2.36 -9.24 12.73
N LEU A 57 -1.78 -9.03 11.55
CA LEU A 57 -1.30 -10.10 10.68
C LEU A 57 -0.07 -10.80 11.26
N GLY A 58 0.85 -10.03 11.87
CA GLY A 58 2.08 -10.56 12.46
C GLY A 58 1.80 -11.52 13.62
N GLU A 59 0.82 -11.23 14.47
CA GLU A 59 0.37 -12.11 15.54
C GLU A 59 -0.10 -13.48 15.02
N GLU A 60 -0.95 -13.49 13.98
CA GLU A 60 -1.45 -14.72 13.36
C GLU A 60 -0.36 -15.46 12.59
N LEU A 61 0.48 -14.72 11.85
CA LEU A 61 1.57 -15.30 11.08
C LEU A 61 2.60 -15.98 11.99
N ALA A 62 2.91 -15.37 13.15
CA ALA A 62 3.80 -15.97 14.14
C ALA A 62 3.27 -17.32 14.64
N ARG A 63 1.95 -17.43 14.91
CA ARG A 63 1.32 -18.68 15.31
C ARG A 63 1.40 -19.77 14.21
N LYS A 64 1.20 -19.38 12.96
CA LYS A 64 1.23 -20.31 11.81
C LYS A 64 2.64 -20.77 11.44
N LEU A 65 3.60 -19.89 11.51
CA LEU A 65 4.98 -20.17 11.08
C LEU A 65 5.90 -20.62 12.23
N GLY A 66 5.44 -20.54 13.49
CA GLY A 66 6.23 -20.97 14.65
C GLY A 66 7.44 -20.09 14.97
N GLN A 67 7.51 -18.88 14.40
CA GLN A 67 8.56 -17.90 14.65
C GLN A 67 7.96 -16.55 15.03
N PRO A 68 8.57 -15.80 15.95
CA PRO A 68 8.08 -14.47 16.31
C PRO A 68 8.04 -13.53 15.10
N VAL A 69 7.00 -12.67 15.06
CA VAL A 69 6.92 -11.54 14.13
C VAL A 69 7.00 -10.24 14.91
N VAL A 70 8.02 -9.43 14.64
CA VAL A 70 8.27 -8.14 15.29
C VAL A 70 7.90 -7.01 14.35
N VAL A 71 7.15 -6.01 14.84
CA VAL A 71 6.79 -4.82 14.06
C VAL A 71 7.69 -3.66 14.46
N GLU A 72 8.44 -3.11 13.49
CA GLU A 72 9.31 -1.95 13.66
C GLU A 72 8.80 -0.74 12.87
N ASN A 73 8.58 0.39 13.53
CA ASN A 73 8.18 1.63 12.87
C ASN A 73 9.42 2.45 12.48
N LYS A 74 9.77 2.46 11.17
CA LYS A 74 10.90 3.24 10.61
C LYS A 74 10.35 4.41 9.79
N THR A 75 9.98 5.48 10.48
CA THR A 75 9.29 6.63 9.90
C THR A 75 10.23 7.61 9.20
N GLY A 76 9.68 8.46 8.34
CA GLY A 76 10.36 9.62 7.73
C GLY A 76 10.30 9.63 6.21
N ALA A 77 10.45 10.84 5.66
CA ALA A 77 10.46 11.13 4.22
C ALA A 77 9.35 10.39 3.45
N THR A 78 8.10 10.56 3.89
CA THR A 78 6.90 9.93 3.27
C THR A 78 6.98 8.39 3.15
N GLY A 79 7.74 7.74 4.06
CA GLY A 79 7.92 6.29 4.10
C GLY A 79 9.15 5.77 3.33
N THR A 80 9.90 6.63 2.65
CA THR A 80 11.06 6.19 1.85
C THR A 80 12.21 5.67 2.71
N ILE A 81 12.35 6.11 3.98
CA ILE A 81 13.38 5.60 4.90
C ILE A 81 13.15 4.12 5.18
N GLY A 82 11.95 3.74 5.61
CA GLY A 82 11.62 2.34 5.87
C GLY A 82 11.67 1.47 4.63
N ALA A 83 11.17 1.97 3.49
CA ALA A 83 11.23 1.26 2.21
C ALA A 83 12.69 1.02 1.76
N SER A 84 13.56 2.02 1.86
CA SER A 84 14.99 1.89 1.55
C SER A 84 15.71 0.91 2.47
N PHE A 85 15.35 0.87 3.75
CA PHE A 85 15.90 -0.09 4.69
C PHE A 85 15.60 -1.52 4.27
N VAL A 86 14.32 -1.81 3.92
CA VAL A 86 13.93 -3.16 3.47
C VAL A 86 14.55 -3.50 2.12
N ALA A 87 14.56 -2.57 1.16
CA ALA A 87 15.18 -2.78 -0.15
C ALA A 87 16.67 -3.20 -0.07
N LYS A 88 17.37 -2.83 0.99
CA LYS A 88 18.77 -3.15 1.25
C LYS A 88 18.98 -4.33 2.20
N SER A 89 17.91 -4.90 2.73
CA SER A 89 17.94 -6.03 3.64
C SER A 89 18.26 -7.35 2.89
N ALA A 90 18.65 -8.39 3.64
CA ALA A 90 18.87 -9.72 3.06
C ALA A 90 17.58 -10.25 2.40
N PRO A 91 17.64 -10.78 1.18
CA PRO A 91 16.47 -11.31 0.46
C PRO A 91 16.15 -12.75 0.91
N ASP A 92 15.91 -12.94 2.21
CA ASP A 92 15.65 -14.24 2.84
C ASP A 92 14.23 -14.38 3.43
N GLY A 93 13.37 -13.37 3.22
CA GLY A 93 12.00 -13.35 3.69
C GLY A 93 11.81 -12.95 5.16
N HIS A 94 12.88 -12.69 5.91
CA HIS A 94 12.78 -12.34 7.34
C HIS A 94 12.67 -10.83 7.60
N THR A 95 12.80 -9.98 6.58
CA THR A 95 12.55 -8.54 6.69
C THR A 95 11.59 -8.12 5.59
N LEU A 96 10.40 -7.68 5.97
CA LEU A 96 9.30 -7.35 5.05
C LEU A 96 8.84 -5.92 5.27
N LEU A 97 8.40 -5.25 4.21
CA LEU A 97 7.86 -3.89 4.24
C LEU A 97 6.33 -3.96 4.25
N MET A 98 5.70 -3.44 5.29
CA MET A 98 4.26 -3.18 5.31
C MET A 98 4.03 -1.71 4.97
N THR A 99 3.59 -1.42 3.76
CA THR A 99 3.44 -0.06 3.26
C THR A 99 2.04 0.22 2.71
N SER A 100 1.85 1.42 2.17
CA SER A 100 0.57 1.90 1.67
C SER A 100 0.72 2.66 0.35
N THR A 101 -0.36 3.25 -0.12
CA THR A 101 -0.41 4.13 -1.31
C THR A 101 0.71 5.18 -1.34
N SER A 102 1.23 5.62 -0.19
CA SER A 102 2.38 6.53 -0.13
C SER A 102 3.62 5.98 -0.85
N PHE A 103 3.78 4.66 -0.91
CA PHE A 103 4.85 4.01 -1.68
C PHE A 103 4.73 4.33 -3.18
N ALA A 104 3.53 4.21 -3.75
CA ALA A 104 3.29 4.56 -5.15
C ALA A 104 3.39 6.07 -5.40
N ILE A 105 2.84 6.89 -4.51
CA ILE A 105 2.90 8.36 -4.59
C ILE A 105 4.36 8.84 -4.53
N SER A 106 5.21 8.24 -3.70
CA SER A 106 6.61 8.65 -3.58
C SER A 106 7.37 8.53 -4.90
N THR A 107 7.00 7.60 -5.78
CA THR A 107 7.62 7.46 -7.12
C THR A 107 7.33 8.64 -8.04
N ALA A 108 6.21 9.30 -7.83
CA ALA A 108 5.79 10.47 -8.60
C ALA A 108 6.39 11.79 -8.06
N LEU A 109 6.60 11.87 -6.75
CA LEU A 109 6.91 13.15 -6.08
C LEU A 109 8.35 13.27 -5.58
N VAL A 110 9.04 12.15 -5.32
CA VAL A 110 10.43 12.18 -4.84
C VAL A 110 11.39 12.12 -6.01
N ALA A 111 12.25 13.15 -6.16
CA ALA A 111 13.19 13.23 -7.26
C ALA A 111 14.26 12.13 -7.21
N ASN A 112 14.80 11.87 -6.02
CA ASN A 112 15.90 10.94 -5.80
C ASN A 112 15.50 9.87 -4.78
N LEU A 113 14.72 8.86 -5.21
CA LEU A 113 14.41 7.71 -4.36
C LEU A 113 15.69 6.91 -4.08
N PRO A 114 15.98 6.56 -2.80
CA PRO A 114 17.17 5.81 -2.44
C PRO A 114 17.07 4.30 -2.75
N TYR A 115 16.06 3.89 -3.54
CA TYR A 115 15.79 2.54 -4.03
C TYR A 115 14.98 2.61 -5.33
N ARG A 116 14.98 1.54 -6.09
CA ARG A 116 14.16 1.40 -7.31
C ARG A 116 12.92 0.58 -6.97
N PRO A 117 11.71 1.13 -6.98
CA PRO A 117 10.54 0.55 -6.35
C PRO A 117 10.29 -0.93 -6.64
N LEU A 118 10.03 -1.32 -7.88
CA LEU A 118 9.74 -2.73 -8.23
C LEU A 118 10.96 -3.51 -8.77
N GLN A 119 12.16 -2.96 -8.62
CA GLN A 119 13.42 -3.65 -8.95
C GLN A 119 14.17 -4.08 -7.69
N ASP A 120 14.05 -3.32 -6.60
CA ASP A 120 14.72 -3.58 -5.33
C ASP A 120 13.74 -4.12 -4.26
N LEU A 121 12.42 -4.07 -4.56
CA LEU A 121 11.35 -4.61 -3.73
C LEU A 121 10.38 -5.41 -4.60
N GLU A 122 9.92 -6.56 -4.11
CA GLU A 122 8.95 -7.41 -4.79
C GLU A 122 7.67 -7.57 -3.96
N PRO A 123 6.49 -7.54 -4.60
CA PRO A 123 5.21 -7.70 -3.93
C PRO A 123 5.04 -9.09 -3.32
N VAL A 124 4.48 -9.13 -2.11
CA VAL A 124 4.11 -10.37 -1.41
C VAL A 124 2.60 -10.52 -1.35
N ALA A 125 1.89 -9.53 -0.79
CA ALA A 125 0.44 -9.57 -0.66
C ALA A 125 -0.16 -8.16 -0.58
N GLN A 126 -1.28 -7.93 -1.24
CA GLN A 126 -2.15 -6.80 -0.94
C GLN A 126 -3.01 -7.16 0.27
N VAL A 127 -2.95 -6.34 1.31
CA VAL A 127 -3.64 -6.62 2.58
C VAL A 127 -5.07 -6.12 2.55
N GLY A 128 -5.28 -4.92 2.02
CA GLY A 128 -6.61 -4.34 1.96
C GLY A 128 -6.61 -2.97 1.30
N GLY A 129 -7.81 -2.47 1.07
CA GLY A 129 -8.08 -1.12 0.63
C GLY A 129 -8.76 -0.31 1.72
N SER A 130 -8.56 0.99 1.74
CA SER A 130 -9.28 1.89 2.67
C SER A 130 -10.64 2.34 2.13
N GLY A 131 -11.17 1.65 1.12
CA GLY A 131 -12.27 2.17 0.32
C GLY A 131 -11.83 3.33 -0.57
N GLY A 132 -12.73 3.90 -1.36
CA GLY A 132 -12.45 5.10 -2.17
C GLY A 132 -12.40 6.35 -1.31
N MET A 133 -11.62 7.33 -1.73
CA MET A 133 -11.65 8.67 -1.13
C MET A 133 -13.06 9.23 -1.22
N LEU A 134 -13.57 9.81 -0.14
CA LEU A 134 -14.92 10.38 -0.05
C LEU A 134 -14.88 11.84 -0.44
N LEU A 135 -15.73 12.24 -1.41
CA LEU A 135 -15.99 13.66 -1.69
C LEU A 135 -17.01 14.18 -0.69
N VAL A 136 -16.56 15.00 0.25
CA VAL A 136 -17.40 15.52 1.33
C VAL A 136 -17.66 17.01 1.19
N VAL A 137 -18.86 17.42 1.54
CA VAL A 137 -19.37 18.81 1.56
C VAL A 137 -20.13 19.07 2.87
N ALA A 138 -20.44 20.34 3.16
CA ALA A 138 -21.33 20.69 4.28
C ALA A 138 -22.72 20.04 4.14
N PRO A 139 -23.43 19.75 5.25
CA PRO A 139 -24.74 19.09 5.18
C PRO A 139 -25.79 19.90 4.44
N ASP A 140 -25.71 21.21 4.49
CA ASP A 140 -26.61 22.19 3.84
C ASP A 140 -26.11 22.64 2.45
N PHE A 141 -24.99 22.11 1.99
CA PHE A 141 -24.44 22.40 0.66
C PHE A 141 -25.50 22.09 -0.41
N PRO A 142 -25.72 23.00 -1.41
CA PRO A 142 -26.84 22.88 -2.35
C PRO A 142 -26.84 21.58 -3.17
N ALA A 143 -25.66 21.01 -3.49
CA ALA A 143 -25.59 19.74 -4.21
C ALA A 143 -25.79 18.54 -3.27
N LYS A 144 -26.61 17.58 -3.69
CA LYS A 144 -26.91 16.32 -2.99
C LYS A 144 -26.29 15.13 -3.68
N THR A 145 -25.87 15.27 -4.93
CA THR A 145 -25.24 14.22 -5.76
C THR A 145 -23.95 14.74 -6.38
N LEU A 146 -23.10 13.82 -6.85
CA LEU A 146 -21.87 14.16 -7.58
C LEU A 146 -22.19 14.97 -8.85
N ALA A 147 -23.24 14.61 -9.59
CA ALA A 147 -23.63 15.33 -10.81
C ALA A 147 -24.07 16.79 -10.52
N GLU A 148 -24.89 16.99 -9.50
CA GLU A 148 -25.27 18.33 -9.06
C GLU A 148 -24.08 19.17 -8.58
N PHE A 149 -23.11 18.54 -7.89
CA PHE A 149 -21.89 19.21 -7.48
C PHE A 149 -21.06 19.70 -8.67
N ILE A 150 -20.84 18.84 -9.67
CA ILE A 150 -20.09 19.18 -10.87
C ILE A 150 -20.79 20.33 -11.63
N GLU A 151 -22.09 20.27 -11.80
CA GLU A 151 -22.85 21.32 -12.47
C GLU A 151 -22.78 22.65 -11.72
N LEU A 152 -22.94 22.60 -10.40
CA LEU A 152 -22.87 23.78 -9.55
C LEU A 152 -21.45 24.40 -9.55
N ALA A 153 -20.42 23.58 -9.49
CA ALA A 153 -19.03 24.02 -9.55
C ALA A 153 -18.66 24.64 -10.90
N ARG A 154 -19.18 24.09 -12.01
CA ARG A 154 -19.02 24.69 -13.35
C ARG A 154 -19.64 26.10 -13.43
N ARG A 155 -20.84 26.31 -12.88
CA ARG A 155 -21.51 27.62 -12.83
C ARG A 155 -20.78 28.62 -11.92
N ASN A 156 -20.03 28.14 -10.95
CA ASN A 156 -19.28 28.95 -9.98
C ASN A 156 -17.76 28.81 -10.16
N ALA A 157 -17.29 28.72 -11.40
CA ALA A 157 -15.85 28.54 -11.70
C ALA A 157 -14.96 29.53 -10.93
N GLY A 158 -13.95 29.00 -10.22
CA GLY A 158 -13.01 29.80 -9.44
C GLY A 158 -13.52 30.36 -8.11
N LYS A 159 -14.83 30.16 -7.76
CA LYS A 159 -15.41 30.67 -6.51
C LYS A 159 -15.33 29.69 -5.35
N TYR A 160 -15.10 28.40 -5.64
CA TYR A 160 -15.02 27.36 -4.62
C TYR A 160 -13.57 27.05 -4.26
N ASN A 161 -13.43 26.66 -3.00
CA ASN A 161 -12.16 26.19 -2.45
C ASN A 161 -12.28 24.73 -2.04
N TYR A 162 -11.20 23.96 -2.21
CA TYR A 162 -11.11 22.62 -1.67
C TYR A 162 -10.00 22.51 -0.61
N ALA A 163 -10.25 21.73 0.43
CA ALA A 163 -9.24 21.45 1.44
C ALA A 163 -8.36 20.25 1.07
N HIS A 164 -7.09 20.32 1.48
CA HIS A 164 -6.18 19.18 1.49
C HIS A 164 -5.23 19.27 2.69
N VAL A 165 -4.69 18.13 3.15
CA VAL A 165 -3.85 18.05 4.36
C VAL A 165 -2.34 18.12 4.06
N GLY A 166 -1.98 18.77 2.98
CA GLY A 166 -0.62 18.97 2.53
C GLY A 166 -0.47 18.73 1.03
N ARG A 167 0.45 19.45 0.41
CA ARG A 167 0.76 19.27 -1.01
C ARG A 167 1.32 17.87 -1.26
N GLY A 168 0.86 17.21 -2.31
CA GLY A 168 1.29 15.85 -2.67
C GLY A 168 0.66 14.73 -1.83
N THR A 169 -0.20 15.04 -0.86
CA THR A 169 -0.97 14.00 -0.14
C THR A 169 -2.01 13.37 -1.06
N ILE A 170 -2.52 12.18 -0.67
CA ILE A 170 -3.56 11.50 -1.44
C ILE A 170 -4.81 12.38 -1.59
N GLN A 171 -5.18 13.18 -0.57
CA GLN A 171 -6.30 14.11 -0.63
C GLN A 171 -6.11 15.15 -1.73
N HIS A 172 -4.91 15.78 -1.77
CA HIS A 172 -4.55 16.77 -2.78
C HIS A 172 -4.57 16.16 -4.18
N LEU A 173 -3.83 15.06 -4.39
CA LEU A 173 -3.74 14.42 -5.69
C LEU A 173 -5.08 13.87 -6.19
N THR A 174 -5.92 13.36 -5.29
CA THR A 174 -7.28 12.92 -5.66
C THR A 174 -8.11 14.06 -6.22
N MET A 175 -8.07 15.23 -5.58
CA MET A 175 -8.80 16.41 -6.07
C MET A 175 -8.20 16.87 -7.40
N GLU A 176 -6.90 16.94 -7.55
CA GLU A 176 -6.26 17.38 -8.80
C GLU A 176 -6.60 16.45 -9.98
N VAL A 177 -6.62 15.12 -9.77
CA VAL A 177 -7.09 14.17 -10.78
C VAL A 177 -8.57 14.43 -11.13
N PHE A 178 -9.42 14.62 -10.12
CA PHE A 178 -10.83 14.92 -10.32
C PHE A 178 -11.04 16.21 -11.11
N LEU A 179 -10.30 17.28 -10.77
CA LEU A 179 -10.35 18.57 -11.47
C LEU A 179 -9.87 18.43 -12.92
N SER A 180 -8.78 17.68 -13.14
CA SER A 180 -8.26 17.43 -14.49
C SER A 180 -9.26 16.67 -15.37
N MET A 181 -9.98 15.68 -14.82
CA MET A 181 -10.96 14.88 -15.57
C MET A 181 -12.26 15.64 -15.83
N THR A 182 -12.68 16.51 -14.90
CA THR A 182 -13.95 17.24 -15.00
C THR A 182 -13.83 18.65 -15.58
N GLY A 183 -12.60 19.17 -15.71
CA GLY A 183 -12.35 20.55 -16.16
C GLY A 183 -12.79 21.62 -15.16
N LEU A 184 -13.06 21.26 -13.91
CA LEU A 184 -13.52 22.19 -12.88
C LEU A 184 -12.38 23.10 -12.41
N GLN A 185 -12.74 24.32 -11.99
CA GLN A 185 -11.83 25.30 -11.41
C GLN A 185 -12.18 25.54 -9.93
N ILE A 186 -11.47 24.85 -9.04
CA ILE A 186 -11.64 24.94 -7.57
C ILE A 186 -10.24 25.18 -6.97
N GLN A 187 -10.10 26.12 -6.03
CA GLN A 187 -8.81 26.57 -5.51
C GLN A 187 -8.35 25.71 -4.32
N PRO A 188 -7.07 25.34 -4.23
CA PRO A 188 -6.54 24.55 -3.11
C PRO A 188 -6.33 25.39 -1.85
N VAL A 189 -6.68 24.84 -0.68
CA VAL A 189 -6.38 25.40 0.64
C VAL A 189 -5.77 24.32 1.51
N ALA A 190 -4.55 24.57 2.00
CA ALA A 190 -3.78 23.60 2.81
C ALA A 190 -4.16 23.68 4.29
N TYR A 191 -4.35 22.52 4.91
CA TYR A 191 -4.64 22.32 6.32
C TYR A 191 -3.57 21.44 6.98
N LYS A 192 -3.44 21.53 8.31
CA LYS A 192 -2.54 20.66 9.08
C LYS A 192 -3.11 19.26 9.33
N GLY A 193 -4.41 19.04 9.07
CA GLY A 193 -5.08 17.76 9.26
C GLY A 193 -6.56 17.80 8.87
N SER A 194 -7.15 16.61 8.65
CA SER A 194 -8.53 16.45 8.18
C SER A 194 -9.57 17.05 9.13
N VAL A 195 -9.38 16.94 10.44
CA VAL A 195 -10.36 17.45 11.43
C VAL A 195 -10.57 18.96 11.30
N GLN A 196 -9.47 19.73 11.14
CA GLN A 196 -9.54 21.15 10.94
C GLN A 196 -10.25 21.50 9.62
N ALA A 197 -9.87 20.82 8.53
CA ALA A 197 -10.47 20.99 7.21
C ALA A 197 -12.00 20.70 7.24
N ILE A 198 -12.41 19.62 7.89
CA ILE A 198 -13.82 19.25 8.03
C ILE A 198 -14.59 20.29 8.85
N THR A 199 -13.96 20.86 9.88
CA THR A 199 -14.59 21.96 10.66
C THR A 199 -14.89 23.16 9.78
N ASP A 200 -13.97 23.54 8.89
CA ASP A 200 -14.16 24.67 7.98
C ASP A 200 -15.13 24.34 6.83
N ILE A 201 -15.29 23.07 6.47
CA ILE A 201 -16.38 22.62 5.59
C ILE A 201 -17.73 22.78 6.27
N ILE A 202 -17.87 22.34 7.53
CA ILE A 202 -19.10 22.46 8.31
C ILE A 202 -19.53 23.92 8.46
N SER A 203 -18.58 24.84 8.63
CA SER A 203 -18.84 26.29 8.74
C SER A 203 -19.06 26.99 7.39
N GLY A 204 -18.88 26.28 6.26
CA GLY A 204 -19.03 26.82 4.90
C GLY A 204 -17.83 27.64 4.40
N GLN A 205 -16.74 27.76 5.18
CA GLN A 205 -15.52 28.47 4.73
C GLN A 205 -14.83 27.74 3.57
N ILE A 206 -14.88 26.40 3.57
CA ILE A 206 -14.42 25.54 2.49
C ILE A 206 -15.63 24.76 1.94
N GLN A 207 -15.68 24.58 0.63
CA GLN A 207 -16.83 23.96 0.00
C GLN A 207 -16.73 22.44 -0.07
N VAL A 208 -15.53 21.90 -0.24
CA VAL A 208 -15.36 20.48 -0.57
C VAL A 208 -13.97 19.96 -0.20
N MET A 209 -13.86 18.67 0.07
CA MET A 209 -12.57 17.95 0.06
C MET A 209 -12.78 16.48 -0.33
N PHE A 210 -11.73 15.86 -0.86
CA PHE A 210 -11.59 14.42 -0.79
C PHE A 210 -10.89 14.05 0.51
N ASP A 211 -11.50 13.15 1.29
CA ASP A 211 -10.85 12.65 2.50
C ASP A 211 -10.99 11.12 2.62
N SER A 212 -10.14 10.53 3.46
CA SER A 212 -10.17 9.09 3.68
C SER A 212 -11.43 8.67 4.45
N PRO A 213 -11.98 7.48 4.20
CA PRO A 213 -13.09 6.96 4.99
C PRO A 213 -12.79 6.92 6.49
N SER A 214 -11.56 6.61 6.88
CA SER A 214 -11.14 6.58 8.29
C SER A 214 -11.28 7.93 9.00
N SER A 215 -11.05 9.04 8.28
CA SER A 215 -11.18 10.41 8.81
C SER A 215 -12.60 10.93 8.70
N ALA A 216 -13.26 10.74 7.56
CA ALA A 216 -14.53 11.37 7.24
C ALA A 216 -15.76 10.60 7.76
N ALA A 217 -15.71 9.25 7.86
CA ALA A 217 -16.87 8.46 8.21
C ALA A 217 -17.54 8.87 9.54
N PRO A 218 -16.82 9.17 10.62
CA PRO A 218 -17.46 9.62 11.87
C PRO A 218 -18.31 10.89 11.69
N PHE A 219 -17.90 11.80 10.80
CA PHE A 219 -18.63 13.02 10.52
C PHE A 219 -19.81 12.78 9.58
N VAL A 220 -19.68 11.84 8.63
CA VAL A 220 -20.76 11.39 7.75
C VAL A 220 -21.85 10.69 8.57
N ASP A 221 -21.50 9.74 9.44
CA ASP A 221 -22.41 8.98 10.30
C ASP A 221 -23.24 9.90 11.21
N ASN A 222 -22.61 10.97 11.72
CA ASN A 222 -23.27 11.96 12.57
C ASN A 222 -23.96 13.09 11.79
N GLY A 223 -24.03 13.01 10.47
CA GLY A 223 -24.67 14.01 9.61
C GLY A 223 -23.99 15.39 9.60
N LYS A 224 -22.76 15.50 10.11
CA LYS A 224 -22.00 16.76 10.16
C LYS A 224 -21.39 17.15 8.82
N VAL A 225 -21.19 16.19 7.93
CA VAL A 225 -20.86 16.38 6.51
C VAL A 225 -21.67 15.40 5.67
N ARG A 226 -21.84 15.74 4.40
CA ARG A 226 -22.43 14.84 3.40
C ARG A 226 -21.33 14.30 2.50
N ALA A 227 -21.23 12.96 2.36
CA ALA A 227 -20.43 12.34 1.33
C ALA A 227 -21.27 12.23 0.04
N LEU A 228 -20.84 12.88 -1.03
CA LEU A 228 -21.51 12.85 -2.33
C LEU A 228 -21.19 11.61 -3.13
N THR A 229 -19.98 11.10 -2.97
CA THR A 229 -19.50 9.88 -3.64
C THR A 229 -18.24 9.33 -2.96
N SER A 230 -17.97 8.07 -3.28
CA SER A 230 -16.68 7.41 -2.99
C SER A 230 -15.96 7.14 -4.31
N ALA A 231 -14.67 7.48 -4.38
CA ALA A 231 -13.81 7.19 -5.53
C ALA A 231 -13.39 5.70 -5.59
N ALA A 232 -14.30 4.79 -5.30
CA ALA A 232 -14.15 3.33 -5.35
C ALA A 232 -14.85 2.71 -6.55
N ASP A 233 -14.61 1.43 -6.80
CA ASP A 233 -15.33 0.65 -7.82
C ASP A 233 -16.76 0.29 -7.40
N ALA A 234 -16.97 0.12 -6.10
CA ALA A 234 -18.25 -0.22 -5.49
C ALA A 234 -18.41 0.53 -4.16
N ARG A 235 -19.63 0.49 -3.61
CA ARG A 235 -19.91 1.07 -2.29
C ARG A 235 -19.07 0.38 -1.21
N SER A 236 -18.57 1.17 -0.28
CA SER A 236 -17.87 0.65 0.89
C SER A 236 -18.84 -0.10 1.81
N VAL A 237 -18.37 -1.21 2.39
CA VAL A 237 -19.10 -1.93 3.45
C VAL A 237 -19.33 -1.03 4.67
N ARG A 238 -18.38 -0.11 4.93
CA ARG A 238 -18.43 0.83 6.06
C ARG A 238 -19.49 1.94 5.86
N LEU A 239 -19.69 2.38 4.61
CA LEU A 239 -20.59 3.47 4.24
C LEU A 239 -21.49 3.07 3.06
N PRO A 240 -22.40 2.11 3.23
CA PRO A 240 -23.19 1.55 2.13
C PRO A 240 -24.19 2.56 1.53
N SER A 241 -24.50 3.64 2.24
CA SER A 241 -25.35 4.72 1.75
C SER A 241 -24.64 5.66 0.77
N VAL A 242 -23.27 5.68 0.76
CA VAL A 242 -22.50 6.56 -0.11
C VAL A 242 -22.31 5.88 -1.46
N PRO A 243 -22.79 6.48 -2.58
CA PRO A 243 -22.64 5.89 -3.91
C PRO A 243 -21.19 5.90 -4.35
N ALA A 244 -20.76 4.87 -5.07
CA ALA A 244 -19.47 4.86 -5.74
C ALA A 244 -19.52 5.68 -7.05
N VAL A 245 -18.38 6.22 -7.48
CA VAL A 245 -18.30 7.04 -8.70
C VAL A 245 -18.92 6.38 -9.92
N PRO A 246 -18.76 5.06 -10.21
CA PRO A 246 -19.40 4.42 -11.34
C PRO A 246 -20.92 4.54 -11.37
N GLU A 247 -21.54 4.60 -10.19
CA GLU A 247 -23.01 4.73 -10.07
C GLU A 247 -23.52 6.09 -10.52
N SER A 248 -22.65 7.10 -10.63
CA SER A 248 -23.02 8.44 -11.11
C SER A 248 -23.34 8.47 -12.62
N GLY A 249 -22.86 7.49 -13.39
CA GLY A 249 -23.00 7.45 -14.85
C GLY A 249 -22.22 8.55 -15.60
N ILE A 250 -21.35 9.30 -14.91
CA ILE A 250 -20.59 10.41 -15.49
C ILE A 250 -19.44 9.83 -16.31
N ALA A 251 -19.49 10.03 -17.64
CA ALA A 251 -18.59 9.37 -18.59
C ALA A 251 -17.13 9.75 -18.38
N GLU A 252 -16.84 11.02 -18.11
CA GLU A 252 -15.49 11.52 -17.84
C GLU A 252 -14.87 10.95 -16.57
N LEU A 253 -15.66 10.44 -15.63
CA LEU A 253 -15.21 9.84 -14.37
C LEU A 253 -15.21 8.30 -14.41
N ARG A 254 -15.44 7.68 -15.58
CA ARG A 254 -15.52 6.21 -15.71
C ARG A 254 -14.33 5.51 -15.06
N ASP A 255 -13.12 6.05 -15.21
CA ASP A 255 -11.87 5.47 -14.71
C ASP A 255 -11.34 6.17 -13.45
N PHE A 256 -12.14 7.08 -12.85
CA PHE A 256 -11.77 7.74 -11.62
C PHE A 256 -11.90 6.79 -10.43
N ARG A 257 -10.79 6.19 -10.05
CA ARG A 257 -10.66 5.28 -8.92
C ARG A 257 -9.48 5.72 -8.08
N VAL A 258 -9.74 6.21 -6.88
CA VAL A 258 -8.69 6.63 -5.96
C VAL A 258 -9.03 6.14 -4.56
N GLY A 259 -8.36 5.09 -4.15
CA GLY A 259 -8.44 4.53 -2.82
C GLY A 259 -7.06 4.32 -2.22
N GLY A 260 -6.98 4.37 -0.92
CA GLY A 260 -5.79 3.92 -0.23
C GLY A 260 -5.69 2.39 -0.26
N TRP A 261 -4.50 1.88 -0.25
CA TRP A 261 -4.23 0.46 -0.06
C TRP A 261 -3.11 0.26 0.98
N VAL A 262 -3.10 -0.93 1.56
CA VAL A 262 -2.01 -1.43 2.39
C VAL A 262 -1.55 -2.75 1.80
N GLY A 263 -0.25 -2.97 1.76
CA GLY A 263 0.34 -4.18 1.21
C GLY A 263 1.72 -4.48 1.74
N MET A 264 2.16 -5.70 1.52
CA MET A 264 3.44 -6.22 1.97
C MET A 264 4.36 -6.47 0.79
N LEU A 265 5.61 -6.02 0.91
CA LEU A 265 6.69 -6.27 -0.04
C LEU A 265 7.88 -6.90 0.67
N ALA A 266 8.66 -7.67 -0.09
CA ALA A 266 9.94 -8.25 0.33
C ALA A 266 11.11 -7.58 -0.42
N PRO A 267 12.36 -7.72 0.04
CA PRO A 267 13.52 -7.39 -0.79
C PRO A 267 13.48 -8.18 -2.10
N ALA A 268 13.82 -7.54 -3.20
CA ALA A 268 13.90 -8.22 -4.50
C ALA A 268 14.87 -9.42 -4.44
N ARG A 269 14.57 -10.47 -5.19
CA ARG A 269 15.31 -11.75 -5.19
C ARG A 269 15.11 -12.58 -3.92
N THR A 270 14.11 -12.31 -3.10
CA THR A 270 13.63 -13.26 -2.09
C THR A 270 13.22 -14.55 -2.81
N PRO A 271 13.63 -15.74 -2.36
CA PRO A 271 13.29 -16.98 -3.07
C PRO A 271 11.80 -17.14 -3.30
N GLU A 272 11.40 -17.46 -4.54
CA GLU A 272 9.99 -17.63 -4.92
C GLU A 272 9.19 -18.53 -3.96
N PRO A 273 9.71 -19.68 -3.47
CA PRO A 273 8.98 -20.49 -2.50
C PRO A 273 8.68 -19.76 -1.17
N VAL A 274 9.56 -18.83 -0.77
CA VAL A 274 9.37 -18.00 0.44
C VAL A 274 8.28 -16.97 0.21
N VAL A 275 8.31 -16.26 -0.91
CA VAL A 275 7.27 -15.27 -1.29
C VAL A 275 5.91 -15.94 -1.39
N LYS A 276 5.85 -17.08 -2.07
CA LYS A 276 4.63 -17.89 -2.22
C LYS A 276 4.09 -18.34 -0.86
N ARG A 277 4.93 -18.89 0.01
CA ARG A 277 4.54 -19.31 1.36
C ARG A 277 3.98 -18.14 2.18
N LEU A 278 4.65 -16.99 2.15
CA LEU A 278 4.17 -15.78 2.83
C LEU A 278 2.82 -15.32 2.28
N ASN A 279 2.65 -15.28 0.95
CA ASN A 279 1.39 -14.92 0.32
C ASN A 279 0.25 -15.85 0.74
N GLU A 280 0.44 -17.16 0.63
CA GLU A 280 -0.56 -18.17 0.99
C GLU A 280 -1.01 -18.03 2.44
N GLU A 281 -0.08 -17.90 3.38
CA GLU A 281 -0.41 -17.74 4.80
C GLU A 281 -1.12 -16.41 5.09
N LEU A 282 -0.65 -15.30 4.51
CA LEU A 282 -1.29 -13.99 4.67
C LEU A 282 -2.71 -14.00 4.09
N VAL A 283 -2.92 -14.57 2.90
CA VAL A 283 -4.24 -14.70 2.28
C VAL A 283 -5.17 -15.54 3.17
N ALA A 284 -4.68 -16.66 3.70
CA ALA A 284 -5.46 -17.51 4.60
C ALA A 284 -5.86 -16.77 5.89
N ILE A 285 -4.92 -15.99 6.47
CA ILE A 285 -5.18 -15.17 7.67
C ILE A 285 -6.22 -14.09 7.37
N MET A 286 -6.04 -13.33 6.28
CA MET A 286 -6.94 -12.24 5.90
C MET A 286 -8.36 -12.70 5.59
N ASN A 287 -8.53 -13.93 5.10
CA ASN A 287 -9.84 -14.51 4.80
C ASN A 287 -10.62 -14.98 6.04
N ALA A 288 -9.96 -15.11 7.21
CA ALA A 288 -10.64 -15.47 8.44
C ALA A 288 -11.63 -14.37 8.87
N PRO A 289 -12.90 -14.71 9.24
CA PRO A 289 -13.92 -13.72 9.60
C PRO A 289 -13.46 -12.73 10.68
N ALA A 290 -12.81 -13.21 11.74
CA ALA A 290 -12.30 -12.37 12.82
C ALA A 290 -11.22 -11.39 12.35
N MET A 291 -10.36 -11.79 11.40
CA MET A 291 -9.35 -10.90 10.83
C MET A 291 -9.98 -9.84 9.92
N LYS A 292 -10.96 -10.22 9.09
CA LYS A 292 -11.72 -9.26 8.27
C LYS A 292 -12.35 -8.17 9.14
N GLU A 293 -12.99 -8.57 10.24
CA GLU A 293 -13.56 -7.61 11.20
C GLU A 293 -12.49 -6.72 11.84
N ARG A 294 -11.35 -7.31 12.24
CA ARG A 294 -10.23 -6.57 12.85
C ARG A 294 -9.63 -5.54 11.90
N LEU A 295 -9.44 -5.91 10.62
CA LEU A 295 -8.94 -5.01 9.57
C LEU A 295 -9.97 -3.93 9.23
N LEU A 296 -11.25 -4.29 9.14
CA LEU A 296 -12.33 -3.31 8.90
C LEU A 296 -12.41 -2.25 10.01
N LYS A 297 -12.23 -2.63 11.28
CA LYS A 297 -12.13 -1.69 12.41
C LYS A 297 -10.92 -0.74 12.28
N ALA A 298 -9.85 -1.19 11.62
CA ALA A 298 -8.69 -0.35 11.29
C ALA A 298 -8.90 0.50 10.01
N GLY A 299 -10.09 0.46 9.41
CA GLY A 299 -10.41 1.19 8.18
C GLY A 299 -9.91 0.51 6.90
N LEU A 300 -9.64 -0.80 6.97
CA LEU A 300 -9.17 -1.59 5.83
C LEU A 300 -10.20 -2.66 5.48
N GLU A 301 -10.73 -2.58 4.27
CA GLU A 301 -11.54 -3.63 3.66
C GLU A 301 -10.60 -4.63 2.98
N VAL A 302 -10.70 -5.91 3.35
CA VAL A 302 -9.88 -6.97 2.73
C VAL A 302 -10.27 -7.08 1.26
N VAL A 303 -9.28 -6.95 0.39
CA VAL A 303 -9.48 -7.13 -1.05
C VAL A 303 -9.55 -8.63 -1.41
N PRO A 304 -10.14 -8.98 -2.57
CA PRO A 304 -10.03 -10.34 -3.09
C PRO A 304 -8.59 -10.81 -3.10
N PRO A 305 -8.32 -12.11 -2.87
CA PRO A 305 -6.95 -12.63 -2.87
C PRO A 305 -6.23 -12.31 -4.17
N HIS A 306 -5.06 -11.68 -4.04
CA HIS A 306 -4.16 -11.42 -5.16
C HIS A 306 -2.91 -12.27 -5.03
N SER A 307 -2.49 -12.88 -6.15
CA SER A 307 -1.14 -13.43 -6.23
C SER A 307 -0.09 -12.30 -6.18
N PRO A 308 1.17 -12.60 -5.86
CA PRO A 308 2.25 -11.61 -5.92
C PRO A 308 2.33 -10.90 -7.27
N GLU A 309 2.11 -11.62 -8.39
CA GLU A 309 2.13 -11.06 -9.76
C GLU A 309 0.95 -10.12 -10.01
N GLN A 310 -0.25 -10.47 -9.52
CA GLN A 310 -1.43 -9.61 -9.62
C GLN A 310 -1.22 -8.32 -8.82
N PHE A 311 -0.63 -8.43 -7.64
CA PHE A 311 -0.29 -7.26 -6.84
C PHE A 311 0.83 -6.43 -7.49
N ALA A 312 1.82 -7.06 -8.14
CA ALA A 312 2.84 -6.35 -8.92
C ALA A 312 2.21 -5.52 -10.05
N LYS A 313 1.29 -6.12 -10.80
CA LYS A 313 0.56 -5.43 -11.88
C LYS A 313 -0.28 -4.27 -11.34
N PHE A 314 -0.96 -4.46 -10.21
CA PHE A 314 -1.69 -3.40 -9.54
C PHE A 314 -0.75 -2.23 -9.18
N LEU A 315 0.40 -2.50 -8.55
CA LEU A 315 1.36 -1.47 -8.17
C LEU A 315 1.91 -0.70 -9.38
N GLN A 316 2.22 -1.39 -10.48
CA GLN A 316 2.66 -0.74 -11.73
C GLN A 316 1.62 0.25 -12.23
N THR A 317 0.35 -0.17 -12.28
CA THR A 317 -0.76 0.67 -12.70
C THR A 317 -0.97 1.85 -11.76
N ASP A 318 -0.90 1.60 -10.45
CA ASP A 318 -1.08 2.63 -9.41
C ASP A 318 0.04 3.68 -9.47
N MET A 319 1.30 3.26 -9.61
CA MET A 319 2.44 4.18 -9.77
C MET A 319 2.30 5.04 -11.03
N ALA A 320 1.92 4.45 -12.18
CA ALA A 320 1.69 5.17 -13.42
C ALA A 320 0.56 6.21 -13.26
N ARG A 321 -0.52 5.86 -12.58
CA ARG A 321 -1.63 6.76 -12.28
C ARG A 321 -1.18 7.97 -11.45
N TRP A 322 -0.40 7.74 -10.38
CA TRP A 322 0.10 8.83 -9.55
C TRP A 322 1.11 9.72 -10.28
N GLN A 323 1.94 9.13 -11.16
CA GLN A 323 2.82 9.92 -12.02
C GLN A 323 2.03 10.83 -12.98
N ALA A 324 0.97 10.30 -13.60
CA ALA A 324 0.09 11.09 -14.45
C ALA A 324 -0.63 12.20 -13.65
N ALA A 325 -1.12 11.87 -12.46
CA ALA A 325 -1.77 12.83 -11.55
C ALA A 325 -0.84 13.99 -11.16
N ALA A 326 0.38 13.68 -10.74
CA ALA A 326 1.37 14.69 -10.36
C ALA A 326 1.73 15.59 -11.55
N THR A 327 1.84 15.02 -12.75
CA THR A 327 2.12 15.78 -13.99
C THR A 327 0.96 16.70 -14.34
N ALA A 328 -0.29 16.22 -14.30
CA ALA A 328 -1.48 17.02 -14.57
C ALA A 328 -1.63 18.18 -13.57
N ALA A 329 -1.36 17.90 -12.30
CA ALA A 329 -1.39 18.90 -11.22
C ALA A 329 -0.15 19.82 -11.20
N LYS A 330 0.79 19.66 -12.13
CA LYS A 330 2.06 20.42 -12.18
C LYS A 330 2.80 20.43 -10.84
N ILE A 331 2.81 19.31 -10.13
CA ILE A 331 3.54 19.15 -8.87
C ILE A 331 4.97 18.72 -9.23
N PRO A 332 6.00 19.54 -8.92
CA PRO A 332 7.39 19.16 -9.17
C PRO A 332 7.80 18.02 -8.24
N LYS A 333 8.76 17.22 -8.68
CA LYS A 333 9.48 16.30 -7.79
C LYS A 333 10.38 17.09 -6.85
N GLU A 334 10.39 16.70 -5.60
CA GLU A 334 11.25 17.27 -4.55
C GLU A 334 12.34 16.32 -4.10
#